data_343676ab85a68f7e6ce8b06ea8d751cb
#
_entry.id   343676ab85a68f7e6ce8b06ea8d751cb
#
_cell.length_a   1.000
_cell.length_b   1.000
_cell.length_c   1.000
_cell.angle_alpha   90.00
_cell.angle_beta   90.00
_cell.angle_gamma   90.00
#
_symmetry.space_group_name_H-M   'P 1'
#
loop_
_entity.id
_entity.type
_entity.pdbx_description
1 polymer ?
#
loop_
_entity_poly.entity_id
_entity_poly.type
_entity_poly.pdbx_seq_one_letter_code
_entity_poly.pdbx_strand_id
1 'polypeptide(L)'
;DRLHDLGNGFWNIRGSFVRDEMIDIGNQSALVRLDSSKFILLDSYTLTGTVKEQVMALTSDGKDIEAVLNVHPFHTVHCAKVAEDFPHATFYGSARHHKQVPEVNWSKDYVESEAVAQRYPELEFSLPKGIDYISSNDSVHSGSLLVYHPASQSLYVDDTFEIPPSKKFNDVQAGINLHATTLKALKDEPDAGKAYCDWATKLAHEWREVRNFCGAHSGLVVFAEGEFEAALLSRIDNARADLEAASSQT
;
A
#
# COMPACT_ATOMS: atom_id res chain seq x y z
N ASP A 1 9.19 9.97 13.16
CA ASP A 1 8.08 9.05 12.95
C ASP A 1 6.81 9.61 13.59
N ARG A 2 5.64 9.30 13.02
CA ARG A 2 4.34 9.75 13.51
C ARG A 2 3.31 8.63 13.38
N LEU A 3 2.44 8.53 14.40
CA LEU A 3 1.25 7.69 14.38
C LEU A 3 0.02 8.60 14.18
N HIS A 4 -0.69 8.41 13.07
CA HIS A 4 -1.91 9.17 12.76
C HIS A 4 -3.13 8.27 13.00
N ASP A 5 -3.96 8.60 13.98
CA ASP A 5 -5.24 7.93 14.21
C ASP A 5 -6.25 8.42 13.17
N LEU A 6 -6.71 7.54 12.30
CA LEU A 6 -7.69 7.83 11.25
C LEU A 6 -9.11 7.40 11.64
N GLY A 7 -9.29 6.98 12.89
CA GLY A 7 -10.56 6.54 13.44
C GLY A 7 -10.91 5.08 13.11
N ASN A 8 -11.94 4.59 13.76
CA ASN A 8 -12.51 3.26 13.54
C ASN A 8 -11.49 2.10 13.53
N GLY A 9 -10.40 2.23 14.30
CA GLY A 9 -9.40 1.17 14.41
C GLY A 9 -8.35 1.13 13.30
N PHE A 10 -8.12 2.25 12.61
CA PHE A 10 -7.05 2.38 11.62
C PHE A 10 -6.07 3.49 12.01
N TRP A 11 -4.80 3.17 12.08
CA TRP A 11 -3.70 4.12 12.32
C TRP A 11 -2.68 4.03 11.19
N ASN A 12 -2.36 5.16 10.57
CA ASN A 12 -1.25 5.24 9.62
C ASN A 12 0.04 5.62 10.35
N ILE A 13 1.07 4.82 10.17
CA ILE A 13 2.42 5.02 10.71
C ILE A 13 3.27 5.65 9.62
N ARG A 14 3.78 6.85 9.87
CA ARG A 14 4.68 7.55 8.94
C ARG A 14 6.09 7.55 9.52
N GLY A 15 7.03 7.08 8.73
CA GLY A 15 8.44 7.02 9.11
C GLY A 15 9.36 7.58 8.03
N SER A 16 10.65 7.52 8.30
CA SER A 16 11.70 7.97 7.39
C SER A 16 12.26 6.81 6.59
N PHE A 17 12.58 7.06 5.33
CA PHE A 17 13.42 6.20 4.52
C PHE A 17 14.43 7.09 3.77
N VAL A 18 15.66 7.10 4.26
CA VAL A 18 16.73 7.94 3.70
C VAL A 18 17.41 7.19 2.58
N ARG A 19 17.28 7.70 1.36
CA ARG A 19 17.94 7.19 0.17
C ARG A 19 19.24 7.97 -0.07
N ASP A 20 20.30 7.22 -0.42
CA ASP A 20 21.62 7.79 -0.79
C ASP A 20 22.18 8.76 0.26
N GLU A 21 21.88 8.52 1.56
CA GLU A 21 22.32 9.31 2.73
C GLU A 21 21.92 10.79 2.70
N MET A 22 21.09 11.23 1.76
CA MET A 22 20.77 12.65 1.58
C MET A 22 19.28 12.97 1.45
N ILE A 23 18.45 12.07 0.96
CA ILE A 23 17.05 12.36 0.65
C ILE A 23 16.15 11.41 1.45
N ASP A 24 15.39 11.98 2.39
CA ASP A 24 14.31 11.24 3.06
C ASP A 24 13.08 11.24 2.15
N ILE A 25 12.79 10.09 1.57
CA ILE A 25 11.59 9.90 0.74
C ILE A 25 10.39 9.43 1.55
N GLY A 26 10.56 9.24 2.86
CA GLY A 26 9.52 8.72 3.73
C GLY A 26 9.24 7.23 3.56
N ASN A 27 8.55 6.68 4.52
CA ASN A 27 8.04 5.31 4.50
C ASN A 27 6.73 5.25 5.28
N GLN A 28 6.00 4.16 5.12
CA GLN A 28 4.77 3.93 5.87
C GLN A 28 4.61 2.50 6.34
N SER A 29 3.73 2.34 7.30
CA SER A 29 3.04 1.12 7.71
C SER A 29 1.65 1.51 8.19
N ALA A 30 0.77 0.57 8.43
CA ALA A 30 -0.47 0.86 9.14
C ALA A 30 -0.76 -0.20 10.19
N LEU A 31 -1.37 0.22 11.30
CA LEU A 31 -1.92 -0.66 12.31
C LEU A 31 -3.42 -0.68 12.14
N VAL A 32 -4.02 -1.88 12.03
CA VAL A 32 -5.46 -2.04 11.88
C VAL A 32 -5.97 -2.95 12.99
N ARG A 33 -7.00 -2.49 13.70
CA ARG A 33 -7.70 -3.30 14.70
C ARG A 33 -8.84 -4.07 14.05
N LEU A 34 -8.83 -5.36 14.24
CA LEU A 34 -9.85 -6.29 13.77
C LEU A 34 -11.07 -6.34 14.73
N ASP A 35 -12.17 -6.88 14.26
CA ASP A 35 -13.38 -7.12 15.07
C ASP A 35 -13.10 -8.06 16.24
N SER A 36 -12.11 -8.94 16.12
CA SER A 36 -11.60 -9.80 17.20
C SER A 36 -10.87 -9.04 18.32
N SER A 37 -10.68 -7.72 18.18
CA SER A 37 -9.83 -6.88 19.01
C SER A 37 -8.33 -7.18 18.91
N LYS A 38 -7.91 -8.05 18.00
CA LYS A 38 -6.52 -8.20 17.60
C LYS A 38 -6.14 -7.15 16.55
N PHE A 39 -4.86 -7.09 16.24
CA PHE A 39 -4.31 -6.12 15.30
C PHE A 39 -3.53 -6.81 14.19
N ILE A 40 -3.49 -6.16 13.05
CA ILE A 40 -2.57 -6.47 11.97
C ILE A 40 -1.72 -5.24 11.63
N LEU A 41 -0.52 -5.48 11.14
CA LEU A 41 0.31 -4.46 10.49
C LEU A 41 0.20 -4.63 8.96
N LEU A 42 0.02 -3.52 8.26
CA LEU A 42 0.20 -3.45 6.80
C LEU A 42 1.62 -2.94 6.54
N ASP A 43 2.40 -3.73 5.86
CA ASP A 43 3.83 -3.61 5.63
C ASP A 43 4.70 -3.56 6.90
N SER A 44 5.88 -4.11 6.75
CA SER A 44 6.89 -4.10 7.78
C SER A 44 7.60 -2.75 7.82
N TYR A 45 7.56 -2.10 8.98
CA TYR A 45 8.35 -0.92 9.30
C TYR A 45 8.94 -1.07 10.71
N THR A 46 10.24 -0.85 10.86
CA THR A 46 10.92 -0.94 12.16
C THR A 46 10.48 0.21 13.05
N LEU A 47 9.66 -0.07 14.04
CA LEU A 47 9.14 0.91 14.98
C LEU A 47 10.22 1.40 15.92
N THR A 48 10.30 2.72 16.13
CA THR A 48 11.27 3.35 17.02
C THR A 48 10.65 4.47 17.84
N GLY A 49 11.31 4.87 18.93
CA GLY A 49 10.93 6.03 19.75
C GLY A 49 9.47 6.03 20.19
N THR A 50 8.86 7.19 20.18
CA THR A 50 7.48 7.42 20.66
C THR A 50 6.44 6.63 19.86
N VAL A 51 6.65 6.41 18.56
CA VAL A 51 5.72 5.60 17.74
C VAL A 51 5.70 4.16 18.21
N LYS A 52 6.88 3.59 18.51
CA LYS A 52 6.97 2.24 19.08
C LYS A 52 6.21 2.16 20.41
N GLU A 53 6.42 3.13 21.32
CA GLU A 53 5.72 3.17 22.60
C GLU A 53 4.20 3.24 22.43
N GLN A 54 3.70 4.05 21.50
CA GLN A 54 2.27 4.18 21.20
C GLN A 54 1.68 2.89 20.64
N VAL A 55 2.36 2.25 19.69
CA VAL A 55 1.91 0.96 19.12
C VAL A 55 1.90 -0.13 20.18
N MET A 56 2.95 -0.22 21.00
CA MET A 56 3.02 -1.20 22.11
C MET A 56 1.90 -0.99 23.13
N ALA A 57 1.58 0.26 23.47
CA ALA A 57 0.48 0.58 24.39
C ALA A 57 -0.89 0.17 23.81
N LEU A 58 -1.11 0.32 22.50
CA LEU A 58 -2.35 -0.10 21.83
C LEU A 58 -2.50 -1.62 21.73
N THR A 59 -1.38 -2.35 21.64
CA THR A 59 -1.33 -3.76 21.26
C THR A 59 -0.87 -4.70 22.38
N SER A 60 -1.00 -4.29 23.65
CA SER A 60 -0.59 -5.08 24.82
C SER A 60 0.88 -5.54 24.71
N ASP A 61 1.80 -4.59 24.51
CA ASP A 61 3.22 -4.85 24.25
C ASP A 61 3.45 -5.73 22.99
N GLY A 62 2.68 -5.48 21.95
CA GLY A 62 2.75 -6.20 20.68
C GLY A 62 2.05 -7.56 20.68
N LYS A 63 1.60 -8.09 21.84
CA LYS A 63 1.00 -9.44 21.97
C LYS A 63 -0.32 -9.60 21.21
N ASP A 64 -0.99 -8.49 20.94
CA ASP A 64 -2.24 -8.48 20.20
C ASP A 64 -2.07 -8.28 18.69
N ILE A 65 -0.82 -8.13 18.19
CA ILE A 65 -0.53 -8.13 16.75
C ILE A 65 -0.52 -9.58 16.28
N GLU A 66 -1.57 -10.01 15.58
CA GLU A 66 -1.70 -11.40 15.12
C GLU A 66 -1.04 -11.66 13.77
N ALA A 67 -0.90 -10.62 12.93
CA ALA A 67 -0.30 -10.76 11.62
C ALA A 67 0.37 -9.48 11.09
N VAL A 68 1.27 -9.68 10.13
CA VAL A 68 1.89 -8.64 9.32
C VAL A 68 1.65 -8.98 7.84
N LEU A 69 0.97 -8.11 7.12
CA LEU A 69 0.66 -8.26 5.70
C LEU A 69 1.59 -7.36 4.90
N ASN A 70 2.60 -7.92 4.25
CA ASN A 70 3.54 -7.17 3.41
C ASN A 70 2.99 -7.08 1.99
N VAL A 71 2.33 -5.96 1.69
CA VAL A 71 1.51 -5.76 0.49
C VAL A 71 2.30 -5.27 -0.72
N HIS A 72 3.51 -4.72 -0.51
CA HIS A 72 4.39 -4.28 -1.60
C HIS A 72 5.59 -5.21 -1.77
N PRO A 73 5.73 -5.93 -2.91
CA PRO A 73 6.76 -6.96 -3.09
C PRO A 73 8.21 -6.49 -2.92
N PHE A 74 8.48 -5.21 -3.13
CA PHE A 74 9.82 -4.64 -3.09
C PHE A 74 10.19 -4.01 -1.76
N HIS A 75 9.23 -3.85 -0.83
CA HIS A 75 9.47 -3.31 0.51
C HIS A 75 9.90 -4.41 1.49
N THR A 76 11.17 -4.81 1.41
CA THR A 76 11.70 -5.97 2.16
C THR A 76 12.66 -5.61 3.31
N VAL A 77 13.14 -4.38 3.36
CA VAL A 77 14.24 -3.94 4.25
C VAL A 77 13.93 -4.16 5.73
N HIS A 78 12.68 -3.98 6.14
CA HIS A 78 12.28 -4.06 7.54
C HIS A 78 11.70 -5.41 7.95
N CYS A 79 11.46 -6.34 7.01
CA CYS A 79 10.73 -7.59 7.29
C CYS A 79 11.38 -8.44 8.37
N ALA A 80 12.70 -8.68 8.28
CA ALA A 80 13.43 -9.49 9.26
C ALA A 80 13.36 -8.88 10.66
N LYS A 81 13.55 -7.55 10.77
CA LYS A 81 13.52 -6.85 12.06
C LYS A 81 12.13 -6.88 12.70
N VAL A 82 11.07 -6.69 11.88
CA VAL A 82 9.69 -6.75 12.38
C VAL A 82 9.32 -8.17 12.80
N ALA A 83 9.85 -9.21 12.12
CA ALA A 83 9.67 -10.60 12.54
C ALA A 83 10.38 -10.93 13.86
N GLU A 84 11.54 -10.33 14.12
CA GLU A 84 12.18 -10.41 15.45
C GLU A 84 11.37 -9.72 16.55
N ASP A 85 10.80 -8.54 16.23
CA ASP A 85 10.03 -7.75 17.21
C ASP A 85 8.67 -8.41 17.53
N PHE A 86 8.06 -9.13 16.56
CA PHE A 86 6.76 -9.81 16.71
C PHE A 86 6.81 -11.29 16.31
N PRO A 87 7.60 -12.12 17.03
CA PRO A 87 7.89 -13.52 16.62
C PRO A 87 6.66 -14.45 16.66
N HIS A 88 5.57 -14.05 17.30
CA HIS A 88 4.32 -14.80 17.38
C HIS A 88 3.33 -14.42 16.28
N ALA A 89 3.55 -13.32 15.57
CA ALA A 89 2.68 -12.89 14.49
C ALA A 89 2.86 -13.77 13.25
N THR A 90 1.78 -13.95 12.48
CA THR A 90 1.86 -14.61 11.18
C THR A 90 2.29 -13.61 10.13
N PHE A 91 3.36 -13.92 9.39
CA PHE A 91 3.87 -13.06 8.32
C PHE A 91 3.36 -13.52 6.97
N TYR A 92 2.64 -12.64 6.27
CA TYR A 92 2.22 -12.84 4.89
C TYR A 92 3.04 -11.93 3.98
N GLY A 93 3.51 -12.49 2.89
CA GLY A 93 4.28 -11.79 1.87
C GLY A 93 4.02 -12.38 0.49
N SER A 94 4.48 -11.69 -0.54
CA SER A 94 4.48 -12.20 -1.92
C SER A 94 5.60 -13.23 -2.13
N ALA A 95 5.61 -13.90 -3.28
CA ALA A 95 6.70 -14.81 -3.66
C ALA A 95 8.08 -14.14 -3.61
N ARG A 96 8.16 -12.81 -3.87
CA ARG A 96 9.41 -12.06 -3.77
C ARG A 96 9.89 -11.94 -2.32
N HIS A 97 9.01 -11.68 -1.36
CA HIS A 97 9.36 -11.64 0.07
C HIS A 97 9.98 -12.96 0.52
N HIS A 98 9.35 -14.09 0.20
CA HIS A 98 9.87 -15.42 0.55
C HIS A 98 11.28 -15.67 0.00
N LYS A 99 11.56 -15.16 -1.21
CA LYS A 99 12.87 -15.30 -1.85
C LYS A 99 13.93 -14.36 -1.29
N GLN A 100 13.55 -13.10 -1.01
CA GLN A 100 14.51 -12.04 -0.63
C GLN A 100 14.81 -12.03 0.86
N VAL A 101 13.89 -12.50 1.70
CA VAL A 101 14.01 -12.50 3.17
C VAL A 101 13.67 -13.89 3.70
N PRO A 102 14.47 -14.92 3.35
CA PRO A 102 14.18 -16.32 3.68
C PRO A 102 14.27 -16.63 5.19
N GLU A 103 14.86 -15.75 6.00
CA GLU A 103 14.95 -15.88 7.44
C GLU A 103 13.62 -15.60 8.17
N VAL A 104 12.65 -14.96 7.52
CA VAL A 104 11.31 -14.78 8.07
C VAL A 104 10.49 -16.06 7.86
N ASN A 105 9.79 -16.49 8.91
CA ASN A 105 8.89 -17.63 8.84
C ASN A 105 7.57 -17.22 8.16
N TRP A 106 7.61 -17.13 6.83
CA TRP A 106 6.46 -16.73 6.02
C TRP A 106 5.33 -17.77 6.08
N SER A 107 4.08 -17.29 6.08
CA SER A 107 2.92 -18.14 5.80
C SER A 107 3.04 -18.79 4.43
N LYS A 108 2.50 -20.00 4.28
CA LYS A 108 2.40 -20.67 2.97
C LYS A 108 1.47 -19.94 1.98
N ASP A 109 0.51 -19.18 2.51
CA ASP A 109 -0.43 -18.39 1.72
C ASP A 109 0.20 -17.03 1.41
N TYR A 110 0.26 -16.66 0.14
CA TYR A 110 0.75 -15.35 -0.26
C TYR A 110 -0.25 -14.25 0.13
N VAL A 111 0.26 -13.05 0.39
CA VAL A 111 -0.56 -11.90 0.86
C VAL A 111 -1.68 -11.54 -0.12
N GLU A 112 -1.46 -11.74 -1.43
CA GLU A 112 -2.44 -11.50 -2.50
C GLU A 112 -3.43 -12.65 -2.72
N SER A 113 -3.39 -13.70 -1.89
CA SER A 113 -4.26 -14.86 -2.05
C SER A 113 -5.68 -14.62 -1.53
N GLU A 114 -6.63 -15.31 -2.11
CA GLU A 114 -8.01 -15.31 -1.64
C GLU A 114 -8.14 -15.79 -0.18
N ALA A 115 -7.28 -16.72 0.25
CA ALA A 115 -7.25 -17.21 1.62
C ALA A 115 -6.97 -16.09 2.65
N VAL A 116 -6.08 -15.15 2.31
CA VAL A 116 -5.79 -13.99 3.16
C VAL A 116 -6.98 -13.02 3.14
N ALA A 117 -7.57 -12.75 1.98
CA ALA A 117 -8.74 -11.89 1.87
C ALA A 117 -9.94 -12.42 2.67
N GLN A 118 -10.18 -13.73 2.64
CA GLN A 118 -11.25 -14.38 3.43
C GLN A 118 -10.97 -14.36 4.93
N ARG A 119 -9.69 -14.35 5.32
CA ARG A 119 -9.30 -14.31 6.73
C ARG A 119 -9.51 -12.95 7.37
N TYR A 120 -9.41 -11.88 6.61
CA TYR A 120 -9.54 -10.49 7.08
C TYR A 120 -10.67 -9.77 6.36
N PRO A 121 -11.93 -10.17 6.62
CA PRO A 121 -13.11 -9.65 5.92
C PRO A 121 -13.40 -8.17 6.22
N GLU A 122 -12.77 -7.60 7.23
CA GLU A 122 -12.82 -6.17 7.54
C GLU A 122 -12.07 -5.31 6.50
N LEU A 123 -11.22 -5.97 5.68
CA LEU A 123 -10.42 -5.35 4.65
C LEU A 123 -10.88 -5.77 3.25
N GLU A 124 -10.83 -4.84 2.33
CA GLU A 124 -10.98 -5.11 0.91
C GLU A 124 -9.62 -5.01 0.23
N PHE A 125 -9.33 -5.96 -0.65
CA PHE A 125 -8.05 -6.05 -1.35
C PHE A 125 -8.24 -5.89 -2.85
N SER A 126 -7.33 -5.16 -3.50
CA SER A 126 -7.31 -5.02 -4.94
C SER A 126 -5.90 -5.07 -5.51
N LEU A 127 -5.68 -6.01 -6.42
CA LEU A 127 -4.42 -6.14 -7.14
C LEU A 127 -4.56 -5.49 -8.53
N PRO A 128 -3.64 -4.57 -8.91
CA PRO A 128 -3.66 -3.93 -10.23
C PRO A 128 -3.68 -4.96 -11.37
N LYS A 129 -4.51 -4.71 -12.38
CA LYS A 129 -4.58 -5.52 -13.60
C LYS A 129 -3.70 -4.90 -14.69
N GLY A 130 -3.26 -5.71 -15.63
CA GLY A 130 -2.49 -5.24 -16.78
C GLY A 130 -1.03 -4.85 -16.48
N ILE A 131 -0.61 -4.89 -15.21
CA ILE A 131 0.80 -4.67 -14.83
C ILE A 131 1.36 -5.88 -14.09
N ASP A 132 2.67 -6.02 -14.09
CA ASP A 132 3.37 -7.02 -13.30
C ASP A 132 3.39 -6.60 -11.83
N TYR A 133 2.79 -7.43 -10.97
CA TYR A 133 2.87 -7.28 -9.52
C TYR A 133 4.30 -7.45 -9.01
N ILE A 134 5.01 -8.44 -9.54
CA ILE A 134 6.42 -8.71 -9.26
C ILE A 134 7.18 -8.64 -10.58
N SER A 135 7.71 -7.46 -10.90
CA SER A 135 8.54 -7.29 -12.08
C SER A 135 9.86 -8.05 -11.96
N SER A 136 10.35 -8.57 -13.07
CA SER A 136 11.71 -9.14 -13.17
C SER A 136 12.81 -8.07 -13.10
N ASN A 137 12.45 -6.80 -13.30
CA ASN A 137 13.34 -5.65 -13.20
C ASN A 137 13.10 -4.92 -11.87
N ASP A 138 14.06 -4.98 -10.94
CA ASP A 138 13.98 -4.37 -9.62
C ASP A 138 13.78 -2.85 -9.64
N SER A 139 14.07 -2.17 -10.74
CA SER A 139 13.80 -0.75 -10.91
C SER A 139 12.34 -0.43 -11.30
N VAL A 140 11.53 -1.45 -11.56
CA VAL A 140 10.11 -1.35 -11.94
C VAL A 140 9.27 -1.98 -10.82
N HIS A 141 8.67 -1.16 -9.99
CA HIS A 141 8.00 -1.60 -8.75
C HIS A 141 6.71 -0.85 -8.44
N SER A 142 5.93 -0.49 -9.45
CA SER A 142 4.65 0.23 -9.29
C SER A 142 3.47 -0.67 -8.87
N GLY A 143 3.67 -1.97 -8.75
CA GLY A 143 2.62 -2.91 -8.35
C GLY A 143 2.61 -3.16 -6.84
N SER A 144 1.53 -2.79 -6.16
CA SER A 144 1.25 -3.19 -4.78
C SER A 144 -0.15 -3.77 -4.65
N LEU A 145 -0.38 -4.57 -3.62
CA LEU A 145 -1.72 -4.99 -3.24
C LEU A 145 -2.37 -3.83 -2.46
N LEU A 146 -3.37 -3.19 -3.03
CA LEU A 146 -4.08 -2.11 -2.36
C LEU A 146 -4.98 -2.68 -1.27
N VAL A 147 -5.06 -1.99 -0.13
CA VAL A 147 -5.88 -2.38 1.00
C VAL A 147 -6.81 -1.23 1.38
N TYR A 148 -8.12 -1.48 1.34
CA TYR A 148 -9.14 -0.53 1.79
C TYR A 148 -9.77 -1.04 3.08
N HIS A 149 -9.87 -0.17 4.08
CA HIS A 149 -10.58 -0.40 5.32
C HIS A 149 -11.87 0.44 5.33
N PRO A 150 -13.03 -0.15 4.99
CA PRO A 150 -14.29 0.58 4.83
C PRO A 150 -14.71 1.35 6.08
N ALA A 151 -14.56 0.75 7.27
CA ALA A 151 -15.00 1.37 8.53
C ALA A 151 -14.33 2.71 8.83
N SER A 152 -13.06 2.92 8.43
CA SER A 152 -12.34 4.19 8.56
C SER A 152 -12.26 4.97 7.26
N GLN A 153 -12.77 4.43 6.16
CA GLN A 153 -12.65 4.99 4.81
C GLN A 153 -11.19 5.26 4.43
N SER A 154 -10.28 4.38 4.88
CA SER A 154 -8.83 4.52 4.69
C SER A 154 -8.33 3.58 3.63
N LEU A 155 -7.61 4.12 2.64
CA LEU A 155 -6.98 3.39 1.54
C LEU A 155 -5.46 3.41 1.71
N TYR A 156 -4.87 2.24 1.81
CA TYR A 156 -3.44 2.00 1.83
C TYR A 156 -2.98 1.56 0.44
N VAL A 157 -2.22 2.42 -0.27
CA VAL A 157 -1.91 2.19 -1.70
C VAL A 157 -0.46 1.90 -1.99
N ASP A 158 0.42 2.18 -1.08
CA ASP A 158 1.86 2.08 -1.26
C ASP A 158 2.34 2.81 -2.54
N ASP A 159 3.03 2.14 -3.49
CA ASP A 159 3.60 2.79 -4.68
C ASP A 159 2.68 2.80 -5.92
N THR A 160 1.54 2.13 -5.89
CA THR A 160 0.67 2.05 -7.09
C THR A 160 0.14 3.42 -7.50
N PHE A 161 -0.25 4.23 -6.53
CA PHE A 161 -0.68 5.60 -6.73
C PHE A 161 0.08 6.54 -5.80
N GLU A 162 0.34 7.76 -6.28
CA GLU A 162 1.08 8.78 -5.55
C GLU A 162 0.26 10.08 -5.46
N ILE A 163 0.48 10.83 -4.40
CA ILE A 163 0.03 12.21 -4.34
C ILE A 163 1.13 13.10 -4.91
N PRO A 164 0.82 13.99 -5.88
CA PRO A 164 1.82 14.90 -6.43
C PRO A 164 2.41 15.78 -5.31
N PRO A 165 3.72 16.02 -5.28
CA PRO A 165 4.31 16.96 -4.34
C PRO A 165 3.68 18.33 -4.55
N SER A 166 2.98 18.86 -3.53
CA SER A 166 2.43 20.21 -3.63
C SER A 166 3.57 21.21 -3.65
N LYS A 167 3.63 22.07 -4.66
CA LYS A 167 4.63 23.13 -4.74
C LYS A 167 4.42 24.25 -3.72
N LYS A 168 3.26 24.25 -3.01
CA LYS A 168 2.95 25.18 -1.93
C LYS A 168 2.16 24.47 -0.85
N PHE A 169 2.53 24.70 0.39
CA PHE A 169 1.97 24.12 1.61
C PHE A 169 0.44 24.35 1.80
N ASN A 170 -0.20 25.18 0.96
CA ASN A 170 -1.60 25.59 1.05
C ASN A 170 -2.43 25.29 -0.21
N ASP A 171 -1.87 24.70 -1.26
CA ASP A 171 -2.63 24.28 -2.43
C ASP A 171 -2.93 22.78 -2.34
N VAL A 172 -3.97 22.45 -1.59
CA VAL A 172 -4.52 21.10 -1.54
C VAL A 172 -5.40 20.87 -2.77
N GLN A 173 -4.82 20.87 -3.96
CA GLN A 173 -5.38 20.08 -5.05
C GLN A 173 -4.75 18.70 -4.93
N ALA A 174 -5.39 17.85 -4.16
CA ALA A 174 -5.02 16.45 -4.03
C ALA A 174 -5.34 15.72 -5.35
N GLY A 175 -4.48 15.90 -6.34
CA GLY A 175 -4.49 15.04 -7.51
C GLY A 175 -3.92 13.68 -7.17
N ILE A 176 -4.22 12.67 -7.98
CA ILE A 176 -3.58 11.35 -7.90
C ILE A 176 -2.67 11.20 -9.12
N ASN A 177 -1.44 10.74 -8.91
CA ASN A 177 -0.53 10.33 -9.97
C ASN A 177 -0.39 8.81 -9.99
N LEU A 178 -0.05 8.30 -11.16
CA LEU A 178 0.48 6.95 -11.29
C LEU A 178 1.96 6.97 -10.94
N HIS A 179 2.47 5.89 -10.35
CA HIS A 179 3.90 5.75 -10.10
C HIS A 179 4.71 5.89 -11.42
N ALA A 180 5.88 6.48 -11.34
CA ALA A 180 6.71 6.79 -12.51
C ALA A 180 7.08 5.57 -13.37
N THR A 181 7.05 4.37 -12.82
CA THR A 181 7.37 3.12 -13.54
C THR A 181 6.14 2.38 -14.08
N THR A 182 4.92 2.91 -13.93
CA THR A 182 3.68 2.21 -14.33
C THR A 182 3.69 1.78 -15.79
N LEU A 183 4.10 2.66 -16.71
CA LEU A 183 4.20 2.32 -18.14
C LEU A 183 5.18 1.18 -18.42
N LYS A 184 6.27 1.10 -17.64
CA LYS A 184 7.28 0.03 -17.77
C LYS A 184 6.85 -1.28 -17.11
N ALA A 185 5.87 -1.21 -16.23
CA ALA A 185 5.31 -2.36 -15.53
C ALA A 185 4.17 -3.03 -16.31
N LEU A 186 3.71 -2.44 -17.42
CA LEU A 186 2.70 -3.08 -18.25
C LEU A 186 3.18 -4.45 -18.70
N LYS A 187 2.29 -5.42 -18.60
CA LYS A 187 2.53 -6.77 -19.11
C LYS A 187 2.74 -6.74 -20.62
N ASP A 188 3.51 -7.68 -21.11
CA ASP A 188 3.69 -7.92 -22.54
C ASP A 188 2.45 -8.62 -23.13
N GLU A 189 1.33 -7.93 -23.08
CA GLU A 189 0.01 -8.38 -23.55
C GLU A 189 -0.69 -7.21 -24.28
N PRO A 190 -1.36 -7.45 -25.43
CA PRO A 190 -1.93 -6.39 -26.27
C PRO A 190 -2.89 -5.43 -25.56
N ASP A 191 -3.64 -5.92 -24.58
CA ASP A 191 -4.67 -5.15 -23.85
C ASP A 191 -4.25 -4.75 -22.44
N ALA A 192 -2.96 -4.86 -22.10
CA ALA A 192 -2.47 -4.60 -20.75
C ALA A 192 -2.80 -3.20 -20.24
N GLY A 193 -2.58 -2.16 -21.05
CA GLY A 193 -2.91 -0.78 -20.71
C GLY A 193 -4.43 -0.56 -20.52
N LYS A 194 -5.23 -1.17 -21.39
CA LYS A 194 -6.69 -1.15 -21.24
C LYS A 194 -7.15 -1.84 -19.96
N ALA A 195 -6.58 -3.03 -19.66
CA ALA A 195 -6.90 -3.77 -18.44
C ALA A 195 -6.56 -2.98 -17.17
N TYR A 196 -5.45 -2.24 -17.18
CA TYR A 196 -5.09 -1.35 -16.07
C TYR A 196 -6.09 -0.20 -15.91
N CYS A 197 -6.46 0.48 -17.02
CA CYS A 197 -7.43 1.57 -16.99
C CYS A 197 -8.81 1.10 -16.52
N ASP A 198 -9.27 -0.03 -17.00
CA ASP A 198 -10.58 -0.59 -16.62
C ASP A 198 -10.59 -1.00 -15.14
N TRP A 199 -9.49 -1.61 -14.65
CA TRP A 199 -9.31 -1.93 -13.25
C TRP A 199 -9.36 -0.68 -12.36
N ALA A 200 -8.58 0.36 -12.69
CA ALA A 200 -8.51 1.58 -11.88
C ALA A 200 -9.83 2.37 -11.91
N THR A 201 -10.52 2.39 -13.05
CA THR A 201 -11.86 2.98 -13.18
C THR A 201 -12.87 2.25 -12.29
N LYS A 202 -12.88 0.92 -12.33
CA LYS A 202 -13.75 0.10 -11.46
C LYS A 202 -13.44 0.37 -9.98
N LEU A 203 -12.17 0.38 -9.61
CA LEU A 203 -11.73 0.65 -8.24
C LEU A 203 -12.20 2.03 -7.75
N ALA A 204 -12.10 3.06 -8.59
CA ALA A 204 -12.57 4.41 -8.25
C ALA A 204 -14.06 4.41 -7.86
N HIS A 205 -14.89 3.69 -8.61
CA HIS A 205 -16.33 3.58 -8.34
C HIS A 205 -16.65 2.72 -7.11
N GLU A 206 -15.95 1.58 -6.93
CA GLU A 206 -16.19 0.66 -5.82
C GLU A 206 -15.73 1.27 -4.49
N TRP A 207 -14.62 2.00 -4.47
CA TRP A 207 -14.04 2.62 -3.28
C TRP A 207 -14.25 4.14 -3.22
N ARG A 208 -15.35 4.63 -3.83
CA ARG A 208 -15.68 6.07 -3.87
C ARG A 208 -15.77 6.75 -2.50
N GLU A 209 -16.01 5.96 -1.44
CA GLU A 209 -16.12 6.45 -0.06
C GLU A 209 -14.75 6.72 0.59
N VAL A 210 -13.63 6.49 -0.11
CA VAL A 210 -12.28 6.76 0.41
C VAL A 210 -12.15 8.23 0.81
N ARG A 211 -11.72 8.42 2.06
CA ARG A 211 -11.42 9.73 2.64
C ARG A 211 -9.93 9.86 2.97
N ASN A 212 -9.35 8.85 3.58
CA ASN A 212 -7.94 8.83 3.97
C ASN A 212 -7.14 8.05 2.93
N PHE A 213 -6.22 8.73 2.27
CA PHE A 213 -5.32 8.12 1.30
C PHE A 213 -3.90 8.05 1.87
N CYS A 214 -3.37 6.84 2.01
CA CYS A 214 -2.07 6.56 2.59
C CYS A 214 -1.12 6.06 1.50
N GLY A 215 -0.28 6.94 0.96
CA GLY A 215 0.74 6.60 -0.04
C GLY A 215 2.11 6.39 0.60
N ALA A 216 2.96 5.49 0.05
CA ALA A 216 4.25 5.13 0.64
C ALA A 216 5.15 6.35 0.85
N HIS A 217 5.51 7.01 -0.22
CA HIS A 217 6.47 8.11 -0.24
C HIS A 217 5.80 9.49 -0.38
N SER A 218 4.51 9.53 -0.69
CA SER A 218 3.78 10.77 -0.97
C SER A 218 2.95 11.31 0.20
N GLY A 219 2.85 10.55 1.30
CA GLY A 219 2.22 11.02 2.52
C GLY A 219 0.78 10.56 2.74
N LEU A 220 0.13 11.22 3.69
CA LEU A 220 -1.27 11.03 4.05
C LEU A 220 -2.07 12.24 3.56
N VAL A 221 -3.15 11.98 2.82
CA VAL A 221 -4.08 13.02 2.36
C VAL A 221 -5.50 12.66 2.76
N VAL A 222 -6.27 13.67 3.15
CA VAL A 222 -7.71 13.52 3.44
C VAL A 222 -8.48 14.17 2.31
N PHE A 223 -9.23 13.36 1.58
CA PHE A 223 -10.13 13.80 0.51
C PHE A 223 -11.49 14.28 1.07
N ALA A 224 -12.12 15.24 0.39
CA ALA A 224 -13.53 15.53 0.58
C ALA A 224 -14.40 14.38 0.02
N GLU A 225 -15.69 14.38 0.33
CA GLU A 225 -16.63 13.38 -0.20
C GLU A 225 -16.65 13.41 -1.74
N GLY A 226 -16.47 12.23 -2.37
CA GLY A 226 -16.43 12.09 -3.82
C GLY A 226 -15.14 12.59 -4.51
N GLU A 227 -14.24 13.24 -3.78
CA GLU A 227 -13.01 13.82 -4.37
C GLU A 227 -12.03 12.72 -4.80
N PHE A 228 -11.90 11.63 -4.02
CA PHE A 228 -11.05 10.51 -4.40
C PHE A 228 -11.47 9.91 -5.74
N GLU A 229 -12.76 9.59 -5.90
CA GLU A 229 -13.31 9.04 -7.13
C GLU A 229 -13.03 9.98 -8.32
N ALA A 230 -13.35 11.25 -8.19
CA ALA A 230 -13.14 12.25 -9.24
C ALA A 230 -11.66 12.39 -9.61
N ALA A 231 -10.76 12.43 -8.62
CA ALA A 231 -9.32 12.54 -8.83
C ALA A 231 -8.74 11.33 -9.55
N LEU A 232 -9.12 10.12 -9.14
CA LEU A 232 -8.63 8.89 -9.78
C LEU A 232 -9.17 8.74 -11.21
N LEU A 233 -10.46 8.96 -11.44
CA LEU A 233 -11.06 8.92 -12.79
C LEU A 233 -10.38 9.93 -13.72
N SER A 234 -10.21 11.18 -13.27
CA SER A 234 -9.52 12.21 -14.06
C SER A 234 -8.08 11.80 -14.41
N ARG A 235 -7.36 11.17 -13.46
CA ARG A 235 -5.99 10.72 -13.71
C ARG A 235 -5.95 9.59 -14.74
N ILE A 236 -6.85 8.64 -14.65
CA ILE A 236 -6.93 7.50 -15.59
C ILE A 236 -7.32 7.98 -16.99
N ASP A 237 -8.30 8.86 -17.11
CA ASP A 237 -8.70 9.41 -18.40
C ASP A 237 -7.53 10.14 -19.09
N ASN A 238 -6.75 10.91 -18.33
CA ASN A 238 -5.57 11.61 -18.85
C ASN A 238 -4.40 10.68 -19.23
N ALA A 239 -4.30 9.49 -18.61
CA ALA A 239 -3.23 8.53 -18.88
C ALA A 239 -3.62 7.44 -19.90
N ARG A 240 -4.91 7.29 -20.20
CA ARG A 240 -5.45 6.18 -20.99
C ARG A 240 -4.77 6.00 -22.33
N ALA A 241 -4.64 7.08 -23.09
CA ALA A 241 -4.03 7.04 -24.42
C ALA A 241 -2.59 6.52 -24.38
N ASP A 242 -1.79 6.97 -23.40
CA ASP A 242 -0.40 6.55 -23.26
C ASP A 242 -0.29 5.09 -22.82
N LEU A 243 -1.16 4.66 -21.86
CA LEU A 243 -1.19 3.28 -21.37
C LEU A 243 -1.60 2.28 -22.45
N GLU A 244 -2.65 2.61 -23.23
CA GLU A 244 -3.12 1.74 -24.29
C GLU A 244 -2.13 1.71 -25.49
N ALA A 245 -1.49 2.84 -25.82
CA ALA A 245 -0.47 2.88 -26.86
C ALA A 245 0.79 2.10 -26.50
N ALA A 246 1.22 2.13 -25.23
CA ALA A 246 2.40 1.40 -24.78
C ALA A 246 2.22 -0.12 -24.88
N SER A 247 1.00 -0.65 -24.64
CA SER A 247 0.70 -2.07 -24.75
C SER A 247 0.48 -2.54 -26.20
N SER A 248 0.28 -1.62 -27.17
CA SER A 248 0.01 -1.98 -28.56
C SER A 248 1.29 -2.11 -29.41
N GLN A 249 2.47 -1.82 -28.86
CA GLN A 249 3.76 -1.82 -29.58
C GLN A 249 4.55 -3.12 -29.36
N THR A 250 4.01 -4.05 -28.60
CA THR A 250 4.54 -5.40 -28.35
C THR A 250 3.75 -6.44 -29.12
#